data_23b4108777e0860d0c6ecde4b98f3df5
#
_entry.id   23b4108777e0860d0c6ecde4b98f3df5
#
_cell.length_a   1.000
_cell.length_b   1.000
_cell.length_c   1.000
_cell.angle_alpha   90.00
_cell.angle_beta   90.00
_cell.angle_gamma   90.00
#
_symmetry.space_group_name_H-M   'P 1'
#
loop_
_entity.id
_entity.type
_entity.pdbx_description
1 polymer ?
#
loop_
_entity_poly.entity_id
_entity_poly.type
_entity_poly.pdbx_seq_one_letter_code
_entity_poly.pdbx_strand_id
1 'polypeptide(L)'
;NERSAEMSKALAAKQDKLFAAINKKLVKGGNLEISYHYTLLFNGFSFRGEYRLIEEIKKLNGVEDCYRAAEYELPEDAKPDGNPTKLSTSVGFINADDMWALGYTGQGQTIAVIDTGIKVNHTNFATAPQDPHFDAAGIQSVLNRYDLCAEERYNGTLTGATLYHSAKLPFTFNYYAGNTDV
;
A
#
# COMPACT_ATOMS: atom_id res chain seq x y z
N ASN A 1 -4.01 -7.55 -15.68
CA ASN A 1 -4.44 -7.79 -17.07
C ASN A 1 -4.18 -6.48 -17.84
N GLU A 2 -3.77 -6.55 -19.11
CA GLU A 2 -3.41 -5.38 -19.93
C GLU A 2 -4.48 -4.28 -19.91
N ARG A 3 -5.75 -4.65 -20.02
CA ARG A 3 -6.87 -3.72 -19.94
C ARG A 3 -6.90 -2.93 -18.61
N SER A 4 -6.53 -3.55 -17.50
CA SER A 4 -6.47 -2.86 -16.20
C SER A 4 -5.35 -1.81 -16.18
N ALA A 5 -4.18 -2.13 -16.73
CA ALA A 5 -3.06 -1.21 -16.82
C ALA A 5 -3.35 -0.02 -17.76
N GLU A 6 -3.99 -0.28 -18.92
CA GLU A 6 -4.43 0.79 -19.84
C GLU A 6 -5.45 1.71 -19.18
N MET A 7 -6.42 1.15 -18.45
CA MET A 7 -7.40 1.94 -17.70
C MET A 7 -6.74 2.80 -16.62
N SER A 8 -5.77 2.25 -15.89
CA SER A 8 -5.00 2.96 -14.87
C SER A 8 -4.29 4.19 -15.45
N LYS A 9 -3.56 4.01 -16.55
CA LYS A 9 -2.89 5.12 -17.27
C LYS A 9 -3.89 6.16 -17.79
N ALA A 10 -5.02 5.73 -18.33
CA ALA A 10 -6.04 6.65 -18.82
C ALA A 10 -6.70 7.46 -17.69
N LEU A 11 -6.86 6.86 -16.50
CA LEU A 11 -7.36 7.55 -15.31
C LEU A 11 -6.33 8.56 -14.79
N ALA A 12 -5.06 8.20 -14.67
CA ALA A 12 -4.00 9.11 -14.25
C ALA A 12 -3.94 10.34 -15.17
N ALA A 13 -3.97 10.15 -16.48
CA ALA A 13 -3.98 11.26 -17.44
C ALA A 13 -5.23 12.18 -17.32
N LYS A 14 -6.38 11.66 -16.87
CA LYS A 14 -7.57 12.50 -16.57
C LYS A 14 -7.38 13.26 -15.27
N GLN A 15 -6.77 12.64 -14.27
CA GLN A 15 -6.44 13.27 -12.98
C GLN A 15 -5.48 14.43 -13.18
N ASP A 16 -4.42 14.27 -14.01
CA ASP A 16 -3.48 15.34 -14.38
C ASP A 16 -4.18 16.54 -15.00
N LYS A 17 -5.10 16.30 -15.94
CA LYS A 17 -5.87 17.38 -16.57
C LYS A 17 -6.74 18.13 -15.58
N LEU A 18 -7.40 17.42 -14.67
CA LEU A 18 -8.21 18.03 -13.61
C LEU A 18 -7.33 18.83 -12.66
N PHE A 19 -6.19 18.27 -12.27
CA PHE A 19 -5.26 18.93 -11.36
C PHE A 19 -4.64 20.19 -11.98
N ALA A 20 -4.30 20.16 -13.25
CA ALA A 20 -3.85 21.35 -13.98
C ALA A 20 -4.92 22.46 -13.99
N ALA A 21 -6.21 22.10 -14.10
CA ALA A 21 -7.30 23.04 -13.99
C ALA A 21 -7.45 23.62 -12.57
N ILE A 22 -7.24 22.80 -11.52
CA ILE A 22 -7.18 23.24 -10.12
C ILE A 22 -6.07 24.26 -9.93
N ASN A 23 -4.84 23.93 -10.34
CA ASN A 23 -3.69 24.83 -10.26
C ASN A 23 -3.97 26.17 -10.94
N LYS A 24 -4.47 26.13 -12.17
CA LYS A 24 -4.74 27.35 -12.95
C LYS A 24 -5.82 28.25 -12.34
N LYS A 25 -6.88 27.65 -11.76
CA LYS A 25 -8.04 28.39 -11.26
C LYS A 25 -7.88 28.88 -9.82
N LEU A 26 -7.24 28.07 -8.97
CA LEU A 26 -7.31 28.27 -7.51
C LEU A 26 -5.96 28.64 -6.87
N VAL A 27 -4.85 28.37 -7.55
CA VAL A 27 -3.51 28.57 -7.01
C VAL A 27 -2.86 29.80 -7.66
N LYS A 28 -2.85 30.92 -6.94
CA LYS A 28 -2.21 32.15 -7.42
C LYS A 28 -0.69 32.05 -7.22
N GLY A 29 0.04 31.85 -8.30
CA GLY A 29 1.52 31.94 -8.32
C GLY A 29 2.25 30.75 -7.71
N GLY A 30 1.56 29.67 -7.37
CA GLY A 30 2.17 28.42 -6.92
C GLY A 30 1.85 27.26 -7.83
N ASN A 31 2.77 26.33 -7.98
CA ASN A 31 2.52 25.06 -8.60
C ASN A 31 2.38 24.02 -7.48
N LEU A 32 1.17 23.50 -7.30
CA LEU A 32 0.98 22.29 -6.54
C LEU A 32 1.36 21.10 -7.42
N GLU A 33 1.80 20.03 -6.80
CA GLU A 33 2.14 18.77 -7.47
C GLU A 33 1.30 17.64 -6.90
N ILE A 34 0.89 16.68 -7.75
CA ILE A 34 0.24 15.46 -7.30
C ILE A 34 1.26 14.63 -6.54
N SER A 35 0.88 14.20 -5.34
CA SER A 35 1.70 13.29 -4.54
C SER A 35 1.50 11.84 -4.98
N TYR A 36 0.25 11.43 -5.22
CA TYR A 36 -0.08 10.07 -5.65
C TYR A 36 -1.33 10.02 -6.50
N HIS A 37 -1.33 9.15 -7.52
CA HIS A 37 -2.49 8.76 -8.31
C HIS A 37 -3.10 7.46 -7.78
N TYR A 38 -4.38 7.45 -7.53
CA TYR A 38 -5.13 6.26 -7.12
C TYR A 38 -6.03 5.84 -8.28
N THR A 39 -5.75 4.68 -8.87
CA THR A 39 -6.40 4.23 -10.11
C THR A 39 -6.90 2.79 -10.04
N LEU A 40 -6.60 2.05 -8.97
CA LEU A 40 -6.94 0.63 -8.84
C LEU A 40 -8.17 0.40 -7.98
N LEU A 41 -8.21 0.97 -6.77
CA LEU A 41 -9.31 0.77 -5.82
C LEU A 41 -10.36 1.87 -5.92
N PHE A 42 -9.95 3.08 -6.21
CA PHE A 42 -10.80 4.23 -6.45
C PHE A 42 -10.13 5.19 -7.43
N ASN A 43 -10.90 6.12 -7.97
CA ASN A 43 -10.40 7.15 -8.88
C ASN A 43 -10.15 8.44 -8.10
N GLY A 44 -8.91 8.78 -7.86
CA GLY A 44 -8.54 9.98 -7.12
C GLY A 44 -7.04 10.24 -7.13
N PHE A 45 -6.66 11.36 -6.57
CA PHE A 45 -5.26 11.72 -6.37
C PHE A 45 -5.10 12.50 -5.06
N SER A 46 -3.90 12.48 -4.50
CA SER A 46 -3.54 13.29 -3.35
C SER A 46 -2.53 14.38 -3.73
N PHE A 47 -2.55 15.46 -2.99
CA PHE A 47 -1.60 16.56 -3.14
C PHE A 47 -1.48 17.32 -1.82
N ARG A 48 -0.44 18.13 -1.68
CA ARG A 48 -0.27 19.05 -0.55
C ARG A 48 -0.72 20.44 -0.98
N GLY A 49 -1.60 21.05 -0.19
CA GLY A 49 -2.15 22.37 -0.50
C GLY A 49 -2.78 23.03 0.71
N GLU A 50 -3.25 24.26 0.52
CA GLU A 50 -3.92 25.01 1.57
C GLU A 50 -5.31 24.46 1.86
N TYR A 51 -5.67 24.33 3.13
CA TYR A 51 -6.96 23.81 3.58
C TYR A 51 -8.16 24.58 2.98
N ARG A 52 -8.04 25.89 2.78
CA ARG A 52 -9.09 26.72 2.17
C ARG A 52 -9.48 26.31 0.76
N LEU A 53 -8.64 25.55 0.06
CA LEU A 53 -8.92 25.09 -1.31
C LEU A 53 -9.96 23.99 -1.38
N ILE A 54 -10.20 23.26 -0.29
CA ILE A 54 -11.10 22.10 -0.25
C ILE A 54 -12.49 22.47 -0.77
N GLU A 55 -13.10 23.52 -0.21
CA GLU A 55 -14.46 23.91 -0.58
C GLU A 55 -14.57 24.46 -2.02
N GLU A 56 -13.49 25.05 -2.54
CA GLU A 56 -13.47 25.50 -3.93
C GLU A 56 -13.24 24.35 -4.91
N ILE A 57 -12.45 23.35 -4.52
CA ILE A 57 -12.18 22.16 -5.32
C ILE A 57 -13.46 21.31 -5.43
N LYS A 58 -14.21 21.13 -4.36
CA LYS A 58 -15.51 20.43 -4.37
C LYS A 58 -16.52 20.96 -5.38
N LYS A 59 -16.43 22.25 -5.70
CA LYS A 59 -17.34 22.89 -6.67
C LYS A 59 -16.93 22.64 -8.13
N LEU A 60 -15.78 22.04 -8.38
CA LEU A 60 -15.30 21.82 -9.74
C LEU A 60 -15.99 20.62 -10.39
N ASN A 61 -16.31 20.76 -11.66
CA ASN A 61 -16.87 19.65 -12.43
C ASN A 61 -15.85 18.52 -12.53
N GLY A 62 -16.28 17.30 -12.22
CA GLY A 62 -15.43 16.09 -12.22
C GLY A 62 -14.80 15.77 -10.86
N VAL A 63 -15.06 16.57 -9.83
CA VAL A 63 -14.75 16.29 -8.43
C VAL A 63 -16.01 15.80 -7.72
N GLU A 64 -15.95 14.63 -7.14
CA GLU A 64 -17.02 14.08 -6.30
C GLU A 64 -16.87 14.55 -4.86
N ASP A 65 -15.66 14.46 -4.31
CA ASP A 65 -15.35 14.99 -2.99
C ASP A 65 -13.85 15.38 -2.88
N CYS A 66 -13.54 16.20 -1.88
CA CYS A 66 -12.20 16.62 -1.52
C CYS A 66 -12.14 16.80 0.00
N TYR A 67 -11.19 16.16 0.65
CA TYR A 67 -11.06 16.22 2.10
C TYR A 67 -9.60 16.17 2.53
N ARG A 68 -9.35 16.61 3.76
CA ARG A 68 -8.03 16.47 4.37
C ARG A 68 -7.77 14.99 4.68
N ALA A 69 -6.63 14.48 4.22
CA ALA A 69 -6.18 13.15 4.61
C ALA A 69 -5.94 13.11 6.13
N ALA A 70 -6.34 12.03 6.77
CA ALA A 70 -6.02 11.81 8.17
C ALA A 70 -4.51 11.61 8.33
N GLU A 71 -3.95 12.23 9.34
CA GLU A 71 -2.57 12.00 9.77
C GLU A 71 -2.62 11.02 10.95
N TYR A 72 -1.82 9.97 10.85
CA TYR A 72 -1.70 8.97 11.91
C TYR A 72 -0.30 9.06 12.49
N GLU A 73 -0.21 9.13 13.81
CA GLU A 73 1.05 8.98 14.52
C GLU A 73 1.36 7.50 14.67
N LEU A 74 2.64 7.16 14.62
CA LEU A 74 3.06 5.80 14.96
C LEU A 74 2.66 5.55 16.43
N PRO A 75 2.07 4.38 16.74
CA PRO A 75 1.82 4.01 18.13
C PRO A 75 3.14 4.07 18.90
N GLU A 76 3.10 4.59 20.12
CA GLU A 76 4.25 4.45 21.01
C GLU A 76 4.59 2.96 21.15
N ASP A 77 5.88 2.63 21.05
CA ASP A 77 6.36 1.27 21.20
C ASP A 77 5.77 0.64 22.46
N ALA A 78 4.84 -0.28 22.29
CA ALA A 78 4.35 -1.06 23.39
C ALA A 78 5.55 -1.82 23.97
N LYS A 79 5.99 -1.43 25.18
CA LYS A 79 7.07 -2.14 25.85
C LYS A 79 6.70 -3.61 25.90
N PRO A 80 7.57 -4.53 25.46
CA PRO A 80 7.29 -5.95 25.55
C PRO A 80 6.96 -6.27 27.00
N ASP A 81 5.72 -6.69 27.27
CA ASP A 81 5.30 -7.04 28.63
C ASP A 81 5.91 -8.35 29.16
N GLY A 82 6.90 -8.86 28.45
CA GLY A 82 7.67 -10.06 28.82
C GLY A 82 6.85 -11.36 28.77
N ASN A 83 5.61 -11.31 28.29
CA ASN A 83 4.75 -12.50 28.22
C ASN A 83 4.66 -13.00 26.75
N PRO A 84 5.42 -14.05 26.39
CA PRO A 84 5.48 -14.53 25.00
C PRO A 84 4.22 -15.30 24.54
N THR A 85 3.21 -15.47 25.40
CA THR A 85 2.19 -16.50 25.21
C THR A 85 0.78 -15.98 24.90
N LYS A 86 0.61 -14.70 24.61
CA LYS A 86 -0.73 -14.16 24.28
C LYS A 86 -1.31 -14.74 22.98
N LEU A 87 -0.47 -15.15 22.03
CA LEU A 87 -0.92 -15.75 20.77
C LEU A 87 -1.59 -17.11 20.96
N SER A 88 -1.09 -17.95 21.85
CA SER A 88 -1.68 -19.28 22.09
C SER A 88 -3.10 -19.18 22.68
N THR A 89 -3.35 -18.19 23.54
CA THR A 89 -4.67 -17.92 24.07
C THR A 89 -5.61 -17.35 22.99
N SER A 90 -5.12 -16.47 22.14
CA SER A 90 -5.90 -15.87 21.06
C SER A 90 -6.31 -16.89 20.00
N VAL A 91 -5.42 -17.80 19.65
CA VAL A 91 -5.67 -18.87 18.67
C VAL A 91 -6.81 -19.78 19.14
N GLY A 92 -6.75 -20.26 20.40
CA GLY A 92 -7.82 -21.09 20.96
C GLY A 92 -9.13 -20.31 21.18
N PHE A 93 -9.04 -19.00 21.50
CA PHE A 93 -10.23 -18.17 21.69
C PHE A 93 -11.08 -18.01 20.42
N ILE A 94 -10.44 -17.95 19.26
CA ILE A 94 -11.13 -17.85 17.94
C ILE A 94 -11.32 -19.20 17.27
N ASN A 95 -11.02 -20.32 17.94
CA ASN A 95 -11.08 -21.68 17.41
C ASN A 95 -10.28 -21.89 16.10
N ALA A 96 -9.16 -21.19 15.92
CA ALA A 96 -8.34 -21.32 14.73
C ALA A 96 -7.66 -22.68 14.64
N ASP A 97 -7.31 -23.30 15.75
CA ASP A 97 -6.75 -24.64 15.86
C ASP A 97 -7.73 -25.72 15.39
N ASP A 98 -9.02 -25.59 15.68
CA ASP A 98 -10.07 -26.47 15.16
C ASP A 98 -10.16 -26.37 13.63
N MET A 99 -10.06 -25.17 13.07
CA MET A 99 -10.07 -24.96 11.62
C MET A 99 -8.83 -25.56 10.95
N TRP A 100 -7.66 -25.44 11.58
CA TRP A 100 -6.44 -26.09 11.09
C TRP A 100 -6.52 -27.62 11.13
N ALA A 101 -7.12 -28.20 12.19
CA ALA A 101 -7.37 -29.62 12.30
C ALA A 101 -8.28 -30.15 11.16
N LEU A 102 -9.20 -29.31 10.68
CA LEU A 102 -10.05 -29.59 9.52
C LEU A 102 -9.34 -29.36 8.17
N GLY A 103 -8.08 -28.92 8.16
CA GLY A 103 -7.29 -28.69 6.95
C GLY A 103 -7.40 -27.27 6.37
N TYR A 104 -8.12 -26.36 7.01
CA TYR A 104 -8.21 -24.95 6.57
C TYR A 104 -7.01 -24.15 7.07
N THR A 105 -5.92 -24.16 6.34
CA THR A 105 -4.66 -23.53 6.72
C THR A 105 -4.37 -22.23 5.98
N GLY A 106 -5.29 -21.77 5.13
CA GLY A 106 -5.11 -20.56 4.30
C GLY A 106 -4.19 -20.77 3.10
N GLN A 107 -3.93 -22.02 2.72
CA GLN A 107 -3.11 -22.32 1.53
C GLN A 107 -3.67 -21.65 0.28
N GLY A 108 -2.81 -21.05 -0.55
CA GLY A 108 -3.19 -20.33 -1.75
C GLY A 108 -3.79 -18.94 -1.51
N GLN A 109 -3.85 -18.46 -0.26
CA GLN A 109 -4.34 -17.12 0.05
C GLN A 109 -3.18 -16.14 0.21
N THR A 110 -3.39 -14.91 -0.26
CA THR A 110 -2.48 -13.79 -0.04
C THR A 110 -3.13 -12.77 0.88
N ILE A 111 -2.43 -12.38 1.94
CA ILE A 111 -2.90 -11.41 2.91
C ILE A 111 -1.96 -10.20 2.89
N ALA A 112 -2.53 -9.01 2.73
CA ALA A 112 -1.80 -7.76 2.94
C ALA A 112 -1.91 -7.34 4.40
N VAL A 113 -0.77 -7.10 5.04
CA VAL A 113 -0.68 -6.56 6.39
C VAL A 113 -0.11 -5.15 6.30
N ILE A 114 -0.84 -4.17 6.82
CA ILE A 114 -0.43 -2.77 6.89
C ILE A 114 -0.19 -2.46 8.36
N ASP A 115 1.08 -2.29 8.71
CA ASP A 115 1.51 -2.12 10.11
C ASP A 115 2.74 -1.20 10.17
N THR A 116 3.26 -0.98 11.36
CA THR A 116 4.44 -0.14 11.64
C THR A 116 5.78 -0.84 11.40
N GLY A 117 5.76 -2.12 11.08
CA GLY A 117 6.94 -2.94 10.75
C GLY A 117 6.68 -4.43 10.93
N ILE A 118 7.62 -5.24 10.47
CA ILE A 118 7.56 -6.69 10.58
C ILE A 118 8.94 -7.27 10.87
N LYS A 119 9.03 -8.22 11.79
CA LYS A 119 10.26 -8.97 12.00
C LYS A 119 10.39 -10.07 10.95
N VAL A 120 10.98 -9.73 9.81
CA VAL A 120 11.06 -10.64 8.64
C VAL A 120 11.77 -11.97 8.95
N ASN A 121 12.71 -11.97 9.89
CA ASN A 121 13.46 -13.17 10.32
C ASN A 121 12.76 -13.94 11.46
N HIS A 122 11.47 -13.69 11.70
CA HIS A 122 10.75 -14.43 12.72
C HIS A 122 10.52 -15.89 12.27
N THR A 123 10.59 -16.83 13.23
CA THR A 123 10.46 -18.28 12.96
C THR A 123 9.17 -18.65 12.22
N ASN A 124 8.09 -17.91 12.40
CA ASN A 124 6.81 -18.12 11.70
C ASN A 124 6.90 -17.92 10.18
N PHE A 125 7.94 -17.23 9.71
CA PHE A 125 8.17 -17.00 8.28
C PHE A 125 9.25 -17.92 7.68
N ALA A 126 9.85 -18.80 8.50
CA ALA A 126 10.95 -19.66 8.05
C ALA A 126 10.50 -20.77 7.08
N THR A 127 9.24 -21.20 7.18
CA THR A 127 8.72 -22.27 6.32
C THR A 127 8.03 -21.66 5.09
N ALA A 128 8.55 -21.98 3.92
CA ALA A 128 7.92 -21.59 2.67
C ALA A 128 6.55 -22.27 2.50
N PRO A 129 5.56 -21.60 1.88
CA PRO A 129 4.31 -22.23 1.49
C PRO A 129 4.56 -23.29 0.40
N GLN A 130 3.70 -24.31 0.33
CA GLN A 130 3.81 -25.37 -0.67
C GLN A 130 3.60 -24.86 -2.10
N ASP A 131 2.75 -23.83 -2.25
CA ASP A 131 2.41 -23.24 -3.54
C ASP A 131 2.49 -21.72 -3.43
N PRO A 132 3.69 -21.14 -3.57
CA PRO A 132 3.87 -19.70 -3.44
C PRO A 132 3.25 -18.96 -4.64
N HIS A 133 2.42 -17.97 -4.38
CA HIS A 133 1.77 -17.15 -5.41
C HIS A 133 2.72 -16.22 -6.15
N PHE A 134 3.78 -15.77 -5.47
CA PHE A 134 4.71 -14.79 -6.01
C PHE A 134 6.15 -15.22 -5.77
N ASP A 135 6.96 -14.93 -6.76
CA ASP A 135 8.41 -14.88 -6.69
C ASP A 135 8.90 -13.47 -7.12
N ALA A 136 10.19 -13.26 -7.14
CA ALA A 136 10.77 -11.97 -7.56
C ALA A 136 10.40 -11.59 -8.99
N ALA A 137 10.25 -12.56 -9.90
CA ALA A 137 9.86 -12.31 -11.28
C ALA A 137 8.39 -11.91 -11.39
N GLY A 138 7.52 -12.54 -10.60
CA GLY A 138 6.11 -12.17 -10.48
C GLY A 138 5.94 -10.74 -9.94
N ILE A 139 6.70 -10.36 -8.91
CA ILE A 139 6.70 -8.97 -8.40
C ILE A 139 7.22 -8.00 -9.46
N GLN A 140 8.28 -8.35 -10.19
CA GLN A 140 8.77 -7.52 -11.30
C GLN A 140 7.71 -7.33 -12.38
N SER A 141 6.92 -8.35 -12.68
CA SER A 141 5.82 -8.25 -13.64
C SER A 141 4.71 -7.30 -13.17
N VAL A 142 4.48 -7.20 -11.87
CA VAL A 142 3.55 -6.22 -11.28
C VAL A 142 4.11 -4.80 -11.43
N LEU A 143 5.38 -4.57 -11.07
CA LEU A 143 6.05 -3.28 -11.25
C LEU A 143 6.02 -2.80 -12.71
N ASN A 144 6.32 -3.69 -13.66
CA ASN A 144 6.30 -3.34 -15.09
C ASN A 144 4.90 -2.99 -15.62
N ARG A 145 3.86 -3.39 -14.91
CA ARG A 145 2.47 -3.24 -15.34
C ARG A 145 1.75 -2.07 -14.68
N TYR A 146 2.06 -1.81 -13.44
CA TYR A 146 1.39 -0.83 -12.60
C TYR A 146 2.40 0.16 -12.05
N ASP A 147 1.98 1.40 -11.99
CA ASP A 147 2.71 2.49 -11.33
C ASP A 147 2.40 2.39 -9.83
N LEU A 148 3.32 1.85 -9.07
CA LEU A 148 3.12 1.63 -7.63
C LEU A 148 3.65 2.81 -6.82
N CYS A 149 2.93 3.23 -5.79
CA CYS A 149 3.41 4.26 -4.85
C CYS A 149 4.79 3.94 -4.23
N ALA A 150 5.17 2.66 -4.17
CA ALA A 150 6.48 2.24 -3.71
C ALA A 150 7.60 2.75 -4.64
N GLU A 151 7.37 2.80 -5.96
CA GLU A 151 8.35 3.28 -6.95
C GLU A 151 8.59 4.77 -6.81
N GLU A 152 7.55 5.55 -6.54
CA GLU A 152 7.65 6.99 -6.33
C GLU A 152 8.39 7.36 -5.04
N ARG A 153 8.30 6.49 -4.02
CA ARG A 153 8.92 6.74 -2.71
C ARG A 153 10.34 6.19 -2.58
N TYR A 154 10.69 5.21 -3.38
CA TYR A 154 11.99 4.57 -3.31
C TYR A 154 13.07 5.43 -3.97
N ASN A 155 14.16 5.67 -3.25
CA ASN A 155 15.29 6.40 -3.81
C ASN A 155 16.19 5.47 -4.61
N GLY A 156 15.87 5.27 -5.89
CA GLY A 156 16.59 4.40 -6.80
C GLY A 156 15.65 3.65 -7.75
N THR A 157 16.12 2.58 -8.34
CA THR A 157 15.30 1.71 -9.18
C THR A 157 14.77 0.56 -8.35
N LEU A 158 13.45 0.54 -8.14
CA LEU A 158 12.79 -0.56 -7.46
C LEU A 158 12.66 -1.75 -8.41
N THR A 159 13.02 -2.92 -7.94
CA THR A 159 12.94 -4.17 -8.70
C THR A 159 12.18 -5.24 -7.93
N GLY A 160 11.69 -6.27 -8.63
CA GLY A 160 11.09 -7.41 -7.98
C GLY A 160 12.03 -8.08 -6.99
N ALA A 161 13.33 -8.16 -7.29
CA ALA A 161 14.33 -8.71 -6.38
C ALA A 161 14.55 -7.85 -5.13
N THR A 162 14.39 -6.52 -5.24
CA THR A 162 14.52 -5.60 -4.10
C THR A 162 13.35 -5.75 -3.12
N LEU A 163 12.14 -5.97 -3.64
CA LEU A 163 10.92 -6.09 -2.85
C LEU A 163 10.67 -7.49 -2.30
N TYR A 164 11.16 -8.51 -3.01
CA TYR A 164 10.93 -9.90 -2.64
C TYR A 164 11.83 -10.32 -1.49
N HIS A 165 11.24 -10.64 -0.36
CA HIS A 165 11.99 -11.14 0.79
C HIS A 165 12.04 -12.67 0.82
N SER A 166 10.89 -13.33 0.74
CA SER A 166 10.78 -14.80 0.73
C SER A 166 9.44 -15.27 0.15
N ALA A 167 9.30 -16.56 -0.10
CA ALA A 167 8.04 -17.14 -0.57
C ALA A 167 6.86 -16.93 0.42
N LYS A 168 7.14 -16.78 1.72
CA LYS A 168 6.15 -16.48 2.76
C LYS A 168 5.88 -14.99 2.89
N LEU A 169 6.87 -14.16 2.60
CA LEU A 169 6.81 -12.69 2.58
C LEU A 169 7.24 -12.19 1.21
N PRO A 170 6.39 -12.32 0.19
CA PRO A 170 6.80 -12.01 -1.18
C PRO A 170 6.94 -10.53 -1.47
N PHE A 171 6.34 -9.66 -0.67
CA PHE A 171 6.41 -8.22 -0.83
C PHE A 171 6.54 -7.55 0.54
N THR A 172 7.60 -6.78 0.72
CA THR A 172 7.80 -5.93 1.92
C THR A 172 8.29 -4.55 1.50
N PHE A 173 7.69 -3.49 2.04
CA PHE A 173 8.08 -2.12 1.75
C PHE A 173 7.70 -1.18 2.90
N ASN A 174 8.63 -0.36 3.33
CA ASN A 174 8.41 0.70 4.32
C ASN A 174 7.98 1.99 3.62
N TYR A 175 6.69 2.23 3.56
CA TYR A 175 6.12 3.43 2.92
C TYR A 175 6.43 4.71 3.67
N TYR A 176 6.74 4.65 4.96
CA TYR A 176 7.14 5.82 5.74
C TYR A 176 8.56 6.27 5.40
N ALA A 177 9.51 5.36 5.43
CA ALA A 177 10.92 5.64 5.15
C ALA A 177 11.26 5.62 3.65
N GLY A 178 10.39 5.06 2.79
CA GLY A 178 10.63 4.93 1.36
C GLY A 178 11.74 3.92 1.03
N ASN A 179 11.80 2.82 1.77
CA ASN A 179 12.82 1.78 1.60
C ASN A 179 12.26 0.38 1.87
N THR A 180 13.12 -0.64 1.83
CA THR A 180 12.77 -2.04 2.09
C THR A 180 13.13 -2.52 3.50
N ASP A 181 13.56 -1.62 4.37
CA ASP A 181 13.83 -1.91 5.78
C ASP A 181 12.49 -1.88 6.55
N VAL A 182 12.01 -3.06 6.95
CA VAL A 182 10.68 -3.28 7.53
C VAL A 182 10.76 -3.99 8.87
#